data_efaaa63157b2023b06ce7bfffd80d3b4
#
_entry.id   efaaa63157b2023b06ce7bfffd80d3b4
#
_cell.length_a   1.000
_cell.length_b   1.000
_cell.length_c   1.000
_cell.angle_alpha   90.00
_cell.angle_beta   90.00
_cell.angle_gamma   90.00
#
_symmetry.space_group_name_H-M   'P 1'
#
loop_
_entity.id
_entity.type
_entity.pdbx_description
1 polymer ?
#
loop_
_entity_poly.entity_id
_entity_poly.type
_entity_poly.pdbx_seq_one_letter_code
_entity_poly.pdbx_strand_id
1 'polypeptide(L)'
;MKNRVSFFCLHTCLLLFSCWTMYPALGHAADGDVISRLKFKQISTLDGLPTDEVQKIYQDKEGFLWFATRYGFCKYDGYQITVYKSSLNTPGLLTSNNIYCFADDNDGFLWIGTQEG
;
A
#
# COMPACT_ATOMS: atom_id res chain seq x y z
N MET A 1 -24.37 55.69 52.16
CA MET A 1 -24.44 55.27 50.74
C MET A 1 -24.01 53.83 50.67
N LYS A 2 -24.98 52.91 50.46
CA LYS A 2 -24.77 51.45 50.58
C LYS A 2 -24.41 50.88 49.24
N ASN A 3 -23.36 50.08 49.23
CA ASN A 3 -22.80 49.29 48.10
C ASN A 3 -23.85 48.35 47.47
N ARG A 4 -24.24 48.59 46.23
CA ARG A 4 -25.11 47.70 45.45
C ARG A 4 -24.41 47.13 44.23
N VAL A 5 -23.15 46.77 44.30
CA VAL A 5 -22.37 46.33 43.12
C VAL A 5 -21.92 44.88 43.23
N SER A 6 -22.35 44.09 44.26
CA SER A 6 -21.74 42.81 44.53
C SER A 6 -22.54 41.54 44.09
N PHE A 7 -23.77 41.69 43.58
CA PHE A 7 -24.60 40.51 43.26
C PHE A 7 -24.70 40.16 41.79
N PHE A 8 -24.33 41.08 40.89
CA PHE A 8 -24.41 40.81 39.45
C PHE A 8 -23.18 40.07 38.88
N CYS A 9 -22.05 40.13 39.56
CA CYS A 9 -20.81 39.52 39.05
C CYS A 9 -20.70 38.00 39.35
N LEU A 10 -21.39 37.53 40.41
CA LEU A 10 -21.34 36.11 40.78
C LEU A 10 -22.21 35.23 39.88
N HIS A 11 -23.33 35.73 39.37
CA HIS A 11 -24.25 34.97 38.50
C HIS A 11 -23.70 34.81 37.07
N THR A 12 -22.98 35.79 36.57
CA THR A 12 -22.39 35.77 35.23
C THR A 12 -21.15 34.84 35.19
N CYS A 13 -20.38 34.74 36.26
CA CYS A 13 -19.27 33.78 36.34
C CYS A 13 -19.74 32.34 36.42
N LEU A 14 -20.87 32.05 37.10
CA LEU A 14 -21.37 30.67 37.20
C LEU A 14 -21.92 30.14 35.86
N LEU A 15 -22.49 31.00 35.03
CA LEU A 15 -23.01 30.61 33.71
C LEU A 15 -21.91 30.42 32.67
N LEU A 16 -20.75 31.06 32.81
CA LEU A 16 -19.61 30.85 31.92
C LEU A 16 -18.80 29.60 32.30
N PHE A 17 -18.88 29.16 33.55
CA PHE A 17 -18.17 27.93 33.99
C PHE A 17 -18.92 26.66 33.61
N SER A 18 -20.25 26.71 33.43
CA SER A 18 -21.07 25.56 33.03
C SER A 18 -20.99 25.26 31.52
N CYS A 19 -20.50 26.20 30.70
CA CYS A 19 -20.38 26.00 29.25
C CYS A 19 -19.09 25.25 28.86
N TRP A 20 -18.12 25.07 29.77
CA TRP A 20 -16.84 24.39 29.45
C TRP A 20 -16.86 22.90 29.69
N THR A 21 -17.91 22.33 30.26
CA THR A 21 -18.00 20.89 30.52
C THR A 21 -18.75 20.12 29.44
N MET A 22 -19.22 20.76 28.37
CA MET A 22 -19.94 20.12 27.26
C MET A 22 -19.18 20.12 25.92
N TYR A 23 -17.85 20.18 25.94
CA TYR A 23 -17.12 19.68 24.79
C TYR A 23 -17.07 18.15 24.92
N PRO A 24 -17.83 17.38 24.08
CA PRO A 24 -17.52 15.98 23.94
C PRO A 24 -16.07 15.96 23.43
N ALA A 25 -15.19 15.37 24.22
CA ALA A 25 -13.91 14.94 23.72
C ALA A 25 -14.23 14.12 22.46
N LEU A 26 -14.03 14.71 21.28
CA LEU A 26 -13.89 13.93 20.06
C LEU A 26 -12.66 13.04 20.34
N GLY A 27 -12.96 11.89 20.93
CA GLY A 27 -12.00 10.83 21.05
C GLY A 27 -11.47 10.61 19.64
N HIS A 28 -10.19 10.83 19.45
CA HIS A 28 -9.47 10.27 18.33
C HIS A 28 -9.72 8.77 18.41
N ALA A 29 -10.76 8.32 17.68
CA ALA A 29 -10.99 6.90 17.48
C ALA A 29 -9.77 6.38 16.75
N ALA A 30 -8.98 5.74 17.52
CA ALA A 30 -7.89 4.85 17.27
C ALA A 30 -7.67 4.46 15.79
N ASP A 31 -6.61 4.98 15.22
CA ASP A 31 -5.93 4.42 14.03
C ASP A 31 -5.46 2.95 14.26
N GLY A 32 -5.60 2.43 15.48
CA GLY A 32 -5.19 1.07 15.83
C GLY A 32 -6.06 -0.04 15.23
N ASP A 33 -7.32 0.25 14.85
CA ASP A 33 -8.24 -0.79 14.38
C ASP A 33 -8.07 -1.13 12.89
N VAL A 34 -7.50 -0.22 12.11
CA VAL A 34 -7.22 -0.48 10.68
C VAL A 34 -6.07 -1.45 10.52
N ILE A 35 -5.01 -1.30 11.33
CA ILE A 35 -3.82 -2.17 11.25
C ILE A 35 -4.14 -3.59 11.71
N SER A 36 -5.04 -3.77 12.69
CA SER A 36 -5.45 -5.09 13.17
C SER A 36 -6.26 -5.90 12.16
N ARG A 37 -6.83 -5.25 11.14
CA ARG A 37 -7.59 -5.89 10.05
C ARG A 37 -6.74 -6.25 8.83
N LEU A 38 -5.52 -5.72 8.74
CA LEU A 38 -4.61 -6.03 7.65
C LEU A 38 -4.09 -7.46 7.80
N LYS A 39 -4.32 -8.27 6.79
CA LYS A 39 -3.73 -9.62 6.68
C LYS A 39 -2.58 -9.54 5.68
N PHE A 40 -1.41 -9.90 6.14
CA PHE A 40 -0.22 -9.97 5.30
C PHE A 40 0.02 -11.42 4.89
N LYS A 41 0.29 -11.64 3.59
CA LYS A 41 0.81 -12.88 3.05
C LYS A 41 2.20 -12.60 2.50
N GLN A 42 3.19 -13.33 2.98
CA GLN A 42 4.52 -13.30 2.41
C GLN A 42 4.55 -14.16 1.16
N ILE A 43 5.19 -13.67 0.12
CA ILE A 43 5.54 -14.43 -1.09
C ILE A 43 7.06 -14.47 -1.16
N SER A 44 7.62 -15.66 -1.28
CA SER A 44 9.05 -15.92 -1.17
C SER A 44 9.52 -16.97 -2.18
N THR A 45 10.78 -17.33 -2.11
CA THR A 45 11.34 -18.44 -2.90
C THR A 45 10.67 -19.79 -2.59
N LEU A 46 10.06 -19.95 -1.41
CA LEU A 46 9.28 -21.15 -1.07
C LEU A 46 7.97 -21.24 -1.87
N ASP A 47 7.45 -20.11 -2.33
CA ASP A 47 6.24 -20.02 -3.16
C ASP A 47 6.56 -20.11 -4.66
N GLY A 48 7.85 -20.17 -5.04
CA GLY A 48 8.30 -20.32 -6.42
C GLY A 48 8.96 -19.08 -7.04
N LEU A 49 9.23 -18.01 -6.26
CA LEU A 49 10.04 -16.90 -6.75
C LEU A 49 11.48 -17.40 -7.04
N PRO A 50 12.15 -16.93 -8.10
CA PRO A 50 13.53 -17.29 -8.38
C PRO A 50 14.52 -16.65 -7.40
N THR A 51 14.11 -15.61 -6.69
CA THR A 51 14.86 -14.91 -5.64
C THR A 51 13.89 -14.11 -4.77
N ASP A 52 14.26 -13.85 -3.53
CA ASP A 52 13.51 -12.94 -2.63
C ASP A 52 13.78 -11.45 -2.94
N GLU A 53 14.75 -11.13 -3.82
CA GLU A 53 15.02 -9.78 -4.29
C GLU A 53 14.08 -9.40 -5.45
N VAL A 54 12.97 -8.76 -5.14
CA VAL A 54 12.03 -8.22 -6.12
C VAL A 54 12.35 -6.77 -6.41
N GLN A 55 12.67 -6.45 -7.66
CA GLN A 55 13.02 -5.08 -8.08
C GLN A 55 11.81 -4.22 -8.39
N LYS A 56 10.78 -4.83 -9.00
CA LYS A 56 9.53 -4.18 -9.37
C LYS A 56 8.36 -5.13 -9.20
N ILE A 57 7.21 -4.56 -8.85
CA ILE A 57 5.92 -5.24 -8.81
C ILE A 57 4.96 -4.43 -9.66
N TYR A 58 4.18 -5.12 -10.49
CA TYR A 58 3.17 -4.53 -11.35
C TYR A 58 1.92 -5.40 -11.32
N GLN A 59 0.74 -4.78 -11.29
CA GLN A 59 -0.54 -5.47 -11.45
C GLN A 59 -1.14 -5.09 -12.79
N ASP A 60 -1.44 -6.12 -13.62
CA ASP A 60 -2.11 -5.92 -14.89
C ASP A 60 -3.61 -5.68 -14.75
N LYS A 61 -4.28 -5.39 -15.87
CA LYS A 61 -5.72 -5.12 -15.92
C LYS A 61 -6.58 -6.35 -15.60
N GLU A 62 -6.01 -7.55 -15.70
CA GLU A 62 -6.65 -8.81 -15.37
C GLU A 62 -6.50 -9.16 -13.89
N GLY A 63 -5.68 -8.40 -13.15
CA GLY A 63 -5.46 -8.55 -11.72
C GLY A 63 -4.28 -9.45 -11.37
N PHE A 64 -3.52 -9.97 -12.33
CA PHE A 64 -2.30 -10.73 -12.07
C PHE A 64 -1.18 -9.82 -11.57
N LEU A 65 -0.37 -10.33 -10.64
CA LEU A 65 0.82 -9.64 -10.18
C LEU A 65 2.04 -10.14 -10.96
N TRP A 66 2.85 -9.19 -11.39
CA TRP A 66 4.08 -9.42 -12.11
C TRP A 66 5.27 -8.94 -11.29
N PHE A 67 6.28 -9.78 -11.17
CA PHE A 67 7.48 -9.50 -10.40
C PHE A 67 8.70 -9.45 -11.32
N ALA A 68 9.43 -8.34 -11.27
CA ALA A 68 10.74 -8.22 -11.89
C ALA A 68 11.81 -8.65 -10.90
N THR A 69 12.68 -9.54 -11.33
CA THR A 69 13.85 -9.97 -10.57
C THR A 69 15.10 -9.93 -11.46
N ARG A 70 16.27 -10.18 -10.87
CA ARG A 70 17.53 -10.37 -11.63
C ARG A 70 17.64 -11.78 -12.26
N TYR A 71 16.77 -12.70 -11.87
CA TYR A 71 16.85 -14.11 -12.29
C TYR A 71 15.63 -14.53 -13.09
N GLY A 72 14.88 -13.59 -13.62
CA GLY A 72 13.71 -13.81 -14.44
C GLY A 72 12.54 -12.94 -14.02
N PHE A 73 11.49 -13.14 -14.70
CA PHE A 73 10.24 -12.43 -14.66
C PHE A 73 9.14 -13.40 -14.23
N CYS A 74 8.27 -13.01 -13.32
CA CYS A 74 7.31 -13.91 -12.71
C CYS A 74 5.90 -13.39 -12.82
N LYS A 75 4.94 -14.25 -13.11
CA LYS A 75 3.50 -14.00 -13.01
C LYS A 75 2.95 -14.75 -11.81
N TYR A 76 2.18 -14.08 -10.98
CA TYR A 76 1.44 -14.66 -9.88
C TYR A 76 -0.07 -14.49 -10.11
N ASP A 77 -0.81 -15.59 -10.11
CA ASP A 77 -2.24 -15.65 -10.37
C ASP A 77 -3.10 -15.70 -9.08
N GLY A 78 -2.47 -15.51 -7.91
CA GLY A 78 -3.11 -15.65 -6.62
C GLY A 78 -2.85 -17.00 -5.93
N TYR A 79 -2.43 -18.01 -6.70
CA TYR A 79 -2.19 -19.40 -6.24
C TYR A 79 -0.78 -19.87 -6.51
N GLN A 80 -0.28 -19.67 -7.73
CA GLN A 80 1.02 -20.16 -8.18
C GLN A 80 1.83 -19.07 -8.87
N ILE A 81 3.14 -19.28 -8.89
CA ILE A 81 4.09 -18.41 -9.58
C ILE A 81 4.60 -19.12 -10.82
N THR A 82 4.43 -18.48 -11.98
CA THR A 82 5.03 -18.90 -13.23
C THR A 82 6.26 -18.06 -13.51
N VAL A 83 7.42 -18.68 -13.70
CA VAL A 83 8.69 -18.01 -13.94
C VAL A 83 9.04 -18.05 -15.42
N TYR A 84 9.29 -16.88 -16.00
CA TYR A 84 9.78 -16.70 -17.36
C TYR A 84 11.26 -16.32 -17.33
N LYS A 85 12.08 -17.03 -18.06
CA LYS A 85 13.53 -16.80 -18.15
C LYS A 85 13.95 -16.65 -19.60
N SER A 86 15.03 -15.90 -19.83
CA SER A 86 15.70 -15.92 -21.13
C SER A 86 16.26 -17.30 -21.40
N SER A 87 16.22 -17.73 -22.64
CA SER A 87 16.79 -18.98 -23.08
C SER A 87 17.51 -18.77 -24.40
N LEU A 88 18.77 -19.17 -24.46
CA LEU A 88 19.58 -19.12 -25.67
C LEU A 88 19.02 -19.99 -26.80
N ASN A 89 18.24 -21.01 -26.44
CA ASN A 89 17.72 -21.99 -27.38
C ASN A 89 16.27 -21.74 -27.82
N THR A 90 15.62 -20.70 -27.30
CA THR A 90 14.22 -20.40 -27.61
C THR A 90 14.12 -18.95 -28.08
N PRO A 91 14.17 -18.69 -29.39
CA PRO A 91 13.97 -17.35 -29.95
C PRO A 91 12.58 -16.79 -29.58
N GLY A 92 12.50 -15.49 -29.26
CA GLY A 92 11.25 -14.82 -28.93
C GLY A 92 10.92 -14.76 -27.45
N LEU A 93 11.78 -15.29 -26.58
CA LEU A 93 11.75 -15.05 -25.14
C LEU A 93 12.57 -13.80 -24.78
N LEU A 94 12.64 -13.53 -23.48
CA LEU A 94 13.41 -12.39 -22.95
C LEU A 94 14.87 -12.43 -23.42
N THR A 95 15.40 -11.26 -23.75
CA THR A 95 16.81 -11.07 -24.11
C THR A 95 17.73 -11.22 -22.91
N SER A 96 17.25 -10.81 -21.72
CA SER A 96 17.98 -10.93 -20.46
C SER A 96 17.04 -11.29 -19.32
N ASN A 97 17.57 -11.97 -18.30
CA ASN A 97 16.84 -12.29 -17.06
C ASN A 97 16.77 -11.10 -16.10
N ASN A 98 17.57 -10.06 -16.31
CA ASN A 98 17.57 -8.89 -15.46
C ASN A 98 16.52 -7.88 -15.95
N ILE A 99 15.40 -7.84 -15.26
CA ILE A 99 14.22 -7.03 -15.62
C ILE A 99 14.22 -5.74 -14.84
N TYR A 100 14.09 -4.61 -15.52
CA TYR A 100 14.09 -3.28 -14.89
C TYR A 100 12.72 -2.64 -14.78
N CYS A 101 11.85 -2.83 -15.77
CA CYS A 101 10.55 -2.18 -15.78
C CYS A 101 9.52 -2.94 -16.59
N PHE A 102 8.25 -2.58 -16.35
CA PHE A 102 7.10 -3.02 -17.11
C PHE A 102 6.25 -1.82 -17.50
N ALA A 103 5.54 -1.96 -18.60
CA ALA A 103 4.45 -1.07 -18.99
C ALA A 103 3.42 -1.90 -19.76
N ASP A 104 2.14 -1.70 -19.51
CA ASP A 104 1.09 -2.21 -20.38
C ASP A 104 0.63 -1.13 -21.34
N ASP A 105 0.16 -1.54 -22.50
CA ASP A 105 -0.50 -0.67 -23.46
C ASP A 105 -2.02 -0.90 -23.46
N ASN A 106 -2.73 -0.12 -24.29
CA ASN A 106 -4.18 -0.26 -24.43
C ASN A 106 -4.60 -1.46 -25.29
N ASP A 107 -3.66 -2.07 -26.01
CA ASP A 107 -3.88 -3.19 -26.92
C ASP A 107 -3.67 -4.56 -26.22
N GLY A 108 -3.31 -4.54 -24.93
CA GLY A 108 -3.16 -5.75 -24.10
C GLY A 108 -1.76 -6.36 -24.14
N PHE A 109 -0.76 -5.62 -24.64
CA PHE A 109 0.64 -6.05 -24.57
C PHE A 109 1.29 -5.56 -23.28
N LEU A 110 2.07 -6.43 -22.66
CA LEU A 110 2.96 -6.11 -21.55
C LEU A 110 4.38 -5.92 -22.09
N TRP A 111 4.85 -4.69 -22.06
CA TRP A 111 6.21 -4.32 -22.45
C TRP A 111 7.16 -4.54 -21.30
N ILE A 112 8.28 -5.17 -21.57
CA ILE A 112 9.26 -5.53 -20.56
C ILE A 112 10.61 -4.95 -20.96
N GLY A 113 11.13 -4.06 -20.11
CA GLY A 113 12.48 -3.51 -20.28
C GLY A 113 13.50 -4.37 -19.53
N THR A 114 14.47 -4.90 -20.25
CA THR A 114 15.55 -5.72 -19.70
C THR A 114 16.90 -4.99 -19.80
N GLN A 115 17.94 -5.60 -19.21
CA GLN A 115 19.30 -5.03 -19.29
C GLN A 115 19.85 -4.98 -20.73
N GLU A 116 19.38 -5.82 -21.60
CA GLU A 116 19.87 -5.94 -22.99
C GLU A 116 18.86 -5.47 -24.04
N GLY A 117 17.78 -4.78 -23.60
CA GLY A 117 16.73 -4.23 -24.46
C GLY A 117 15.39 -4.94 -24.36
#